data_2d94b5a61073b4d7f9d4d16af61728e3
#
_entry.id   2d94b5a61073b4d7f9d4d16af61728e3
#
_cell.length_a   1.000
_cell.length_b   1.000
_cell.length_c   1.000
_cell.angle_alpha   90.00
_cell.angle_beta   90.00
_cell.angle_gamma   90.00
#
_symmetry.space_group_name_H-M   'P 1'
#
loop_
_entity.id
_entity.type
_entity.pdbx_description
1 polymer ?
#
loop_
_entity_poly.entity_id
_entity_poly.type
_entity_poly.pdbx_seq_one_letter_code
_entity_poly.pdbx_strand_id
1 'polypeptide(L)'
;MKKIVIFLFLTTAGFSQSIKFRPQMIAAESFESVGVFDVNKDGILDLISGYYWYKGPSFRDRVYMGAIERHGEYWDCFSNLPFDVNGDGWTDFITGGWWGSSIKVWENPKNNGLWKESVIDTSGNVETTRLFDVDGDGVMEICPNNPRKSLKYYRFENGKFKRYTVAETQGHGLGCGDINGDGRNDFVSVDGWYEAPQDLQKGKWIYHPDFKWGELSIPIIVADVNGDGKADCIAGQGHGYGLDWYEQVVDNQKNRSWKKHAIDPYNSQYHEMVWTDLDGDGKNELVTGKRWRAHDSNDAGANDNIGLYYFKWNGDSFVKEIISYGAFGVGKGTGVQMSVADLRGNGRKDIVVAGKDGLYIFWNEGK
;
A
#
# COMPACT_ATOMS: atom_id res chain seq x y z
N MET A 1 -27.48 57.47 23.16
CA MET A 1 -27.83 56.09 22.88
C MET A 1 -26.82 55.55 21.90
N LYS A 2 -25.89 54.67 22.38
CA LYS A 2 -24.91 54.01 21.50
C LYS A 2 -25.56 52.77 20.88
N LYS A 3 -25.65 52.72 19.56
CA LYS A 3 -26.14 51.54 18.83
C LYS A 3 -25.00 50.50 18.81
N ILE A 4 -25.20 49.36 19.44
CA ILE A 4 -24.34 48.18 19.34
C ILE A 4 -24.76 47.45 18.07
N VAL A 5 -23.87 47.36 17.08
CA VAL A 5 -24.05 46.53 15.90
C VAL A 5 -23.38 45.20 16.21
N ILE A 6 -24.16 44.13 16.37
CA ILE A 6 -23.69 42.78 16.53
C ILE A 6 -23.49 42.18 15.14
N PHE A 7 -22.25 41.92 14.73
CA PHE A 7 -21.94 41.13 13.54
C PHE A 7 -22.07 39.64 13.91
N LEU A 8 -23.11 39.00 13.41
CA LEU A 8 -23.22 37.55 13.44
C LEU A 8 -22.32 36.98 12.32
N PHE A 9 -21.19 36.43 12.68
CA PHE A 9 -20.42 35.59 11.75
C PHE A 9 -21.12 34.21 11.63
N LEU A 10 -21.89 34.03 10.57
CA LEU A 10 -22.36 32.74 10.16
C LEU A 10 -21.15 31.99 9.57
N THR A 11 -20.50 31.12 10.37
CA THR A 11 -19.59 30.12 9.85
C THR A 11 -20.44 29.07 9.14
N THR A 12 -20.52 29.15 7.82
CA THR A 12 -21.01 28.04 7.01
C THR A 12 -19.97 26.92 7.15
N ALA A 13 -20.28 25.90 7.93
CA ALA A 13 -19.58 24.63 7.86
C ALA A 13 -19.79 24.11 6.42
N GLY A 14 -18.81 24.34 5.56
CA GLY A 14 -18.80 23.78 4.22
C GLY A 14 -18.70 22.27 4.36
N PHE A 15 -19.78 21.56 4.10
CA PHE A 15 -19.70 20.11 3.90
C PHE A 15 -18.80 19.90 2.69
N SER A 16 -17.60 19.35 2.91
CA SER A 16 -16.74 18.91 1.82
C SER A 16 -17.53 17.86 1.05
N GLN A 17 -17.76 18.10 -0.23
CA GLN A 17 -18.46 17.16 -1.08
C GLN A 17 -17.56 15.91 -1.27
N SER A 18 -18.13 14.72 -1.10
CA SER A 18 -17.44 13.46 -1.32
C SER A 18 -17.04 13.29 -2.79
N ILE A 19 -15.89 12.64 -3.03
CA ILE A 19 -15.46 12.29 -4.38
C ILE A 19 -16.43 11.24 -4.96
N LYS A 20 -16.83 11.43 -6.19
CA LYS A 20 -17.62 10.44 -6.94
C LYS A 20 -16.71 9.50 -7.70
N PHE A 21 -16.95 8.22 -7.56
CA PHE A 21 -16.22 7.18 -8.28
C PHE A 21 -17.16 6.41 -9.22
N ARG A 22 -16.68 6.19 -10.45
CA ARG A 22 -17.37 5.34 -11.42
C ARG A 22 -16.60 4.04 -11.58
N PRO A 23 -17.18 2.88 -11.15
CA PRO A 23 -16.52 1.59 -11.29
C PRO A 23 -16.49 1.10 -12.74
N GLN A 24 -15.40 0.46 -13.12
CA GLN A 24 -15.25 -0.28 -14.36
C GLN A 24 -14.55 -1.59 -14.08
N MET A 25 -15.21 -2.72 -14.34
CA MET A 25 -14.59 -4.03 -14.32
C MET A 25 -13.70 -4.19 -15.55
N ILE A 26 -12.44 -4.56 -15.32
CA ILE A 26 -11.47 -4.80 -16.39
C ILE A 26 -11.36 -6.29 -16.67
N ALA A 27 -11.28 -7.12 -15.61
CA ALA A 27 -11.09 -8.56 -15.73
C ALA A 27 -11.71 -9.30 -14.55
N ALA A 28 -12.07 -10.57 -14.77
CA ALA A 28 -12.70 -11.44 -13.76
C ALA A 28 -11.68 -12.35 -13.05
N GLU A 29 -10.42 -12.32 -13.47
CA GLU A 29 -9.36 -13.10 -12.85
C GLU A 29 -9.14 -12.68 -11.40
N SER A 30 -8.84 -13.66 -10.54
CA SER A 30 -8.78 -13.52 -9.08
C SER A 30 -7.37 -13.19 -8.54
N PHE A 31 -6.60 -12.42 -9.30
CA PHE A 31 -5.31 -11.92 -8.81
C PHE A 31 -5.53 -10.89 -7.70
N GLU A 32 -4.62 -10.84 -6.74
CA GLU A 32 -4.75 -9.96 -5.58
C GLU A 32 -3.79 -8.75 -5.61
N SER A 33 -3.07 -8.55 -6.72
CA SER A 33 -2.14 -7.42 -6.89
C SER A 33 -2.27 -6.78 -8.26
N VAL A 34 -2.01 -5.47 -8.34
CA VAL A 34 -1.98 -4.70 -9.57
C VAL A 34 -0.89 -3.65 -9.57
N GLY A 35 -0.12 -3.56 -10.66
CA GLY A 35 0.83 -2.49 -10.96
C GLY A 35 0.28 -1.55 -12.04
N VAL A 36 0.68 -0.28 -11.99
CA VAL A 36 0.31 0.75 -12.96
C VAL A 36 1.56 1.45 -13.44
N PHE A 37 1.88 1.32 -14.74
CA PHE A 37 2.99 2.01 -15.40
C PHE A 37 2.84 1.92 -16.93
N ASP A 38 3.59 2.73 -17.67
CA ASP A 38 3.66 2.67 -19.13
C ASP A 38 4.54 1.49 -19.58
N VAL A 39 3.90 0.38 -19.94
CA VAL A 39 4.56 -0.89 -20.30
C VAL A 39 5.25 -0.80 -21.66
N ASN A 40 4.64 -0.09 -22.62
CA ASN A 40 5.02 -0.10 -24.03
C ASN A 40 5.65 1.22 -24.51
N LYS A 41 5.87 2.17 -23.61
CA LYS A 41 6.44 3.51 -23.87
C LYS A 41 5.63 4.34 -24.87
N ASP A 42 4.30 4.21 -24.84
CA ASP A 42 3.41 5.05 -25.66
C ASP A 42 2.94 6.33 -24.94
N GLY A 43 3.39 6.53 -23.69
CA GLY A 43 3.05 7.67 -22.86
C GLY A 43 1.71 7.53 -22.14
N ILE A 44 1.07 6.37 -22.22
CA ILE A 44 -0.20 6.06 -21.58
C ILE A 44 0.05 4.99 -20.51
N LEU A 45 -0.55 5.15 -19.33
CA LEU A 45 -0.43 4.16 -18.27
C LEU A 45 -1.21 2.90 -18.62
N ASP A 46 -0.57 1.75 -18.40
CA ASP A 46 -1.11 0.41 -18.53
C ASP A 46 -1.33 -0.22 -17.14
N LEU A 47 -2.02 -1.37 -17.08
CA LEU A 47 -2.17 -2.16 -15.87
C LEU A 47 -1.47 -3.51 -16.01
N ILE A 48 -0.82 -3.95 -14.94
CA ILE A 48 -0.34 -5.34 -14.82
C ILE A 48 -1.06 -6.00 -13.65
N SER A 49 -1.70 -7.15 -13.90
CA SER A 49 -2.28 -7.98 -12.86
C SER A 49 -2.18 -9.45 -13.24
N GLY A 50 -1.52 -10.23 -12.38
CA GLY A 50 -1.23 -11.62 -12.66
C GLY A 50 -0.39 -11.79 -13.91
N TYR A 51 -0.81 -12.68 -14.80
CA TYR A 51 -0.09 -13.00 -16.03
C TYR A 51 -0.51 -12.18 -17.25
N TYR A 52 -1.25 -11.05 -17.06
CA TYR A 52 -1.62 -10.14 -18.12
C TYR A 52 -1.19 -8.70 -17.85
N TRP A 53 -0.83 -7.98 -18.91
CA TRP A 53 -0.92 -6.54 -18.92
C TRP A 53 -2.05 -6.06 -19.82
N TYR A 54 -2.68 -4.97 -19.44
CA TYR A 54 -3.89 -4.41 -20.08
C TYR A 54 -3.54 -3.04 -20.60
N LYS A 55 -3.67 -2.89 -21.94
CA LYS A 55 -3.24 -1.68 -22.63
C LYS A 55 -4.19 -0.51 -22.37
N GLY A 56 -3.62 0.60 -21.89
CA GLY A 56 -4.34 1.86 -21.75
C GLY A 56 -4.67 2.52 -23.09
N PRO A 57 -5.57 3.51 -23.15
CA PRO A 57 -6.44 3.99 -22.06
C PRO A 57 -7.73 3.16 -21.92
N SER A 58 -8.00 2.21 -22.81
CA SER A 58 -9.25 1.43 -22.82
C SER A 58 -9.23 0.23 -21.89
N PHE A 59 -8.05 -0.33 -21.65
CA PHE A 59 -7.80 -1.57 -20.88
C PHE A 59 -8.56 -2.79 -21.38
N ARG A 60 -9.00 -2.77 -22.66
CA ARG A 60 -9.72 -3.87 -23.30
C ARG A 60 -8.78 -4.88 -23.94
N ASP A 61 -7.67 -4.39 -24.47
CA ASP A 61 -6.64 -5.23 -25.08
C ASP A 61 -5.71 -5.70 -23.98
N ARG A 62 -5.56 -7.02 -23.87
CA ARG A 62 -4.65 -7.65 -22.92
C ARG A 62 -3.62 -8.51 -23.59
N VAL A 63 -2.42 -8.51 -23.06
CA VAL A 63 -1.28 -9.28 -23.56
C VAL A 63 -0.84 -10.26 -22.47
N TYR A 64 -0.69 -11.52 -22.85
CA TYR A 64 -0.19 -12.57 -21.97
C TYR A 64 1.33 -12.43 -21.79
N MET A 65 1.79 -12.36 -20.54
CA MET A 65 3.20 -12.16 -20.18
C MET A 65 3.94 -13.46 -19.89
N GLY A 66 3.26 -14.45 -19.31
CA GLY A 66 3.87 -15.70 -18.87
C GLY A 66 2.99 -16.40 -17.83
N ALA A 67 3.35 -17.63 -17.45
CA ALA A 67 2.58 -18.41 -16.49
C ALA A 67 2.89 -17.99 -15.03
N ILE A 68 1.87 -17.92 -14.21
CA ILE A 68 1.97 -17.78 -12.76
C ILE A 68 1.32 -19.01 -12.12
N GLU A 69 1.96 -19.56 -11.12
CA GLU A 69 1.47 -20.74 -10.43
C GLU A 69 0.25 -20.43 -9.57
N ARG A 70 -0.70 -21.36 -9.54
CA ARG A 70 -1.92 -21.26 -8.75
C ARG A 70 -1.94 -22.28 -7.62
N HIS A 71 -2.27 -21.83 -6.42
CA HIS A 71 -2.39 -22.65 -5.22
C HIS A 71 -3.76 -22.42 -4.56
N GLY A 72 -4.69 -23.34 -4.80
CA GLY A 72 -6.08 -23.20 -4.32
C GLY A 72 -6.75 -21.97 -4.90
N GLU A 73 -7.11 -21.01 -4.07
CA GLU A 73 -7.72 -19.72 -4.46
C GLU A 73 -6.69 -18.64 -4.78
N TYR A 74 -5.39 -18.91 -4.62
CA TYR A 74 -4.33 -17.92 -4.73
C TYR A 74 -3.49 -18.09 -5.98
N TRP A 75 -2.93 -16.98 -6.44
CA TRP A 75 -1.90 -16.93 -7.45
C TRP A 75 -0.59 -16.46 -6.82
N ASP A 76 0.52 -17.08 -7.15
CA ASP A 76 1.83 -16.77 -6.54
C ASP A 76 2.44 -15.47 -7.09
N CYS A 77 1.66 -14.37 -6.97
CA CYS A 77 2.03 -13.00 -7.37
C CYS A 77 1.34 -11.99 -6.44
N PHE A 78 1.98 -11.68 -5.31
CA PHE A 78 1.42 -10.83 -4.26
C PHE A 78 1.90 -9.38 -4.34
N SER A 79 2.61 -9.03 -5.41
CA SER A 79 2.97 -7.65 -5.75
C SER A 79 3.25 -7.52 -7.25
N ASN A 80 3.07 -6.30 -7.79
CA ASN A 80 3.44 -5.93 -9.16
C ASN A 80 4.08 -4.54 -9.09
N LEU A 81 5.36 -4.48 -8.67
CA LEU A 81 6.06 -3.23 -8.40
C LEU A 81 6.87 -2.81 -9.62
N PRO A 82 6.59 -1.63 -10.22
CA PRO A 82 7.36 -1.15 -11.36
C PRO A 82 8.80 -0.83 -10.97
N PHE A 83 9.76 -1.33 -11.74
CA PHE A 83 11.17 -1.09 -11.52
C PHE A 83 11.97 -1.37 -12.80
N ASP A 84 12.85 -0.47 -13.22
CA ASP A 84 13.81 -0.73 -14.32
C ASP A 84 15.02 -1.47 -13.75
N VAL A 85 14.99 -2.82 -13.80
CA VAL A 85 15.99 -3.67 -13.12
C VAL A 85 17.31 -3.79 -13.88
N ASN A 86 17.38 -3.35 -15.11
CA ASN A 86 18.57 -3.50 -15.95
C ASN A 86 19.10 -2.16 -16.49
N GLY A 87 18.42 -1.03 -16.19
CA GLY A 87 18.80 0.31 -16.58
C GLY A 87 18.62 0.59 -18.08
N ASP A 88 17.77 -0.19 -18.78
CA ASP A 88 17.55 -0.03 -20.20
C ASP A 88 16.44 0.97 -20.55
N GLY A 89 15.85 1.54 -19.52
CA GLY A 89 14.80 2.53 -19.58
C GLY A 89 13.41 1.96 -19.85
N TRP A 90 13.24 0.63 -19.94
CA TRP A 90 11.93 -0.03 -19.97
C TRP A 90 11.57 -0.51 -18.58
N THR A 91 10.35 -0.26 -18.19
CA THR A 91 9.90 -0.67 -16.86
C THR A 91 9.61 -2.16 -16.86
N ASP A 92 10.30 -2.86 -15.98
CA ASP A 92 10.06 -4.23 -15.56
C ASP A 92 9.12 -4.24 -14.35
N PHE A 93 8.83 -5.40 -13.79
CA PHE A 93 8.18 -5.43 -12.48
C PHE A 93 8.75 -6.48 -11.55
N ILE A 94 8.66 -6.18 -10.25
CA ILE A 94 9.07 -7.07 -9.18
C ILE A 94 7.83 -7.66 -8.54
N THR A 95 7.86 -8.96 -8.30
CA THR A 95 6.83 -9.69 -7.57
C THR A 95 7.44 -10.58 -6.50
N GLY A 96 6.60 -11.06 -5.60
CA GLY A 96 6.91 -12.11 -4.66
C GLY A 96 5.66 -12.92 -4.41
N GLY A 97 5.81 -14.09 -3.83
CA GLY A 97 4.68 -14.94 -3.52
C GLY A 97 4.96 -15.88 -2.36
N TRP A 98 3.89 -16.41 -1.83
CA TRP A 98 3.96 -17.24 -0.64
C TRP A 98 4.57 -18.62 -0.92
N TRP A 99 4.13 -19.27 -1.99
CA TRP A 99 4.51 -20.65 -2.31
C TRP A 99 5.85 -20.75 -3.03
N GLY A 100 6.11 -19.84 -3.97
CA GLY A 100 7.41 -19.74 -4.64
C GLY A 100 8.55 -19.33 -3.72
N SER A 101 8.22 -18.84 -2.52
CA SER A 101 9.19 -18.50 -1.46
C SER A 101 10.33 -17.63 -1.97
N SER A 102 10.07 -16.75 -2.90
CA SER A 102 11.08 -15.97 -3.62
C SER A 102 10.57 -14.59 -4.00
N ILE A 103 11.53 -13.69 -4.20
CA ILE A 103 11.32 -12.41 -4.86
C ILE A 103 11.83 -12.56 -6.28
N LYS A 104 11.03 -12.15 -7.24
CA LYS A 104 11.27 -12.35 -8.67
C LYS A 104 11.18 -11.01 -9.41
N VAL A 105 11.87 -10.95 -10.52
CA VAL A 105 11.75 -9.93 -11.52
C VAL A 105 11.15 -10.53 -12.78
N TRP A 106 10.29 -9.78 -13.43
CA TRP A 106 9.80 -10.03 -14.78
C TRP A 106 10.31 -8.93 -15.68
N GLU A 107 11.28 -9.28 -16.56
CA GLU A 107 11.91 -8.34 -17.49
C GLU A 107 11.01 -8.09 -18.71
N ASN A 108 10.78 -6.81 -19.01
CA ASN A 108 9.96 -6.37 -20.13
C ASN A 108 10.63 -6.74 -21.47
N PRO A 109 9.98 -7.53 -22.33
CA PRO A 109 10.56 -7.96 -23.60
C PRO A 109 10.58 -6.84 -24.67
N LYS A 110 10.06 -5.62 -24.35
CA LYS A 110 9.95 -4.47 -25.27
C LYS A 110 9.02 -4.72 -26.47
N ASN A 111 8.16 -5.70 -26.34
CA ASN A 111 7.16 -6.09 -27.33
C ASN A 111 6.04 -6.91 -26.66
N ASN A 112 5.10 -7.45 -27.43
CA ASN A 112 4.00 -8.26 -26.91
C ASN A 112 4.40 -9.74 -26.66
N GLY A 113 5.68 -10.03 -26.51
CA GLY A 113 6.19 -11.38 -26.23
C GLY A 113 6.10 -11.77 -24.75
N LEU A 114 6.59 -12.98 -24.47
CA LEU A 114 6.69 -13.46 -23.11
C LEU A 114 7.77 -12.69 -22.34
N TRP A 115 7.47 -12.37 -21.10
CA TRP A 115 8.40 -11.74 -20.17
C TRP A 115 9.35 -12.81 -19.59
N LYS A 116 10.57 -12.43 -19.33
CA LYS A 116 11.57 -13.31 -18.76
C LYS A 116 11.55 -13.19 -17.25
N GLU A 117 11.19 -14.28 -16.56
CA GLU A 117 11.27 -14.37 -15.10
C GLU A 117 12.70 -14.69 -14.65
N SER A 118 13.16 -14.01 -13.61
CA SER A 118 14.38 -14.33 -12.88
C SER A 118 14.20 -14.12 -11.37
N VAL A 119 14.92 -14.90 -10.56
CA VAL A 119 14.85 -14.84 -9.11
C VAL A 119 15.89 -13.86 -8.58
N ILE A 120 15.46 -12.90 -7.76
CA ILE A 120 16.34 -12.00 -7.01
C ILE A 120 16.89 -12.73 -5.77
N ASP A 121 15.99 -13.33 -4.98
CA ASP A 121 16.36 -14.08 -3.78
C ASP A 121 15.28 -15.13 -3.43
N THR A 122 15.72 -16.25 -2.88
CA THR A 122 14.88 -17.29 -2.26
C THR A 122 14.72 -16.95 -0.78
N SER A 123 13.92 -15.96 -0.48
CA SER A 123 13.87 -15.32 0.83
C SER A 123 12.93 -15.98 1.83
N GLY A 124 12.22 -17.03 1.42
CA GLY A 124 11.09 -17.64 2.15
C GLY A 124 9.75 -17.05 1.70
N ASN A 125 8.66 -17.54 2.29
CA ASN A 125 7.30 -17.11 1.96
C ASN A 125 7.17 -15.59 2.03
N VAL A 126 6.70 -14.96 0.95
CA VAL A 126 6.52 -13.52 0.83
C VAL A 126 5.05 -13.20 0.91
N GLU A 127 4.63 -12.47 1.95
CA GLU A 127 3.24 -12.04 2.09
C GLU A 127 2.92 -10.90 1.11
N THR A 128 3.83 -9.96 1.00
CA THR A 128 3.82 -8.93 -0.05
C THR A 128 5.18 -8.22 -0.07
N THR A 129 5.45 -7.51 -1.13
CA THR A 129 6.67 -6.70 -1.28
C THR A 129 6.27 -5.24 -1.46
N ARG A 130 7.06 -4.33 -0.90
CA ARG A 130 6.88 -2.87 -1.06
C ARG A 130 8.16 -2.25 -1.59
N LEU A 131 8.00 -1.08 -2.17
CA LEU A 131 9.09 -0.18 -2.49
C LEU A 131 9.09 0.94 -1.46
N PHE A 132 10.22 1.11 -0.75
CA PHE A 132 10.45 2.22 0.17
C PHE A 132 11.79 2.86 -0.18
N ASP A 133 11.86 4.18 -0.04
CA ASP A 133 13.12 4.92 -0.08
C ASP A 133 13.77 4.82 1.32
N VAL A 134 14.52 3.73 1.54
CA VAL A 134 15.07 3.39 2.86
C VAL A 134 16.20 4.32 3.27
N ASP A 135 16.99 4.79 2.32
CA ASP A 135 18.16 5.64 2.60
C ASP A 135 17.97 7.13 2.27
N GLY A 136 16.79 7.51 1.77
CA GLY A 136 16.42 8.89 1.49
C GLY A 136 17.10 9.48 0.25
N ASP A 137 17.62 8.64 -0.66
CA ASP A 137 18.30 9.09 -1.87
C ASP A 137 17.34 9.28 -3.07
N GLY A 138 16.07 8.96 -2.91
CA GLY A 138 15.03 9.04 -3.94
C GLY A 138 14.95 7.81 -4.83
N VAL A 139 15.79 6.80 -4.63
CA VAL A 139 15.72 5.50 -5.30
C VAL A 139 15.09 4.48 -4.35
N MET A 140 14.07 3.79 -4.84
CA MET A 140 13.32 2.85 -4.01
C MET A 140 14.06 1.53 -3.80
N GLU A 141 14.05 1.02 -2.58
CA GLU A 141 14.50 -0.32 -2.22
C GLU A 141 13.33 -1.31 -2.18
N ILE A 142 13.64 -2.57 -2.50
CA ILE A 142 12.68 -3.67 -2.44
C ILE A 142 12.62 -4.19 -1.01
N CYS A 143 11.47 -4.08 -0.37
CA CYS A 143 11.23 -4.42 1.02
C CYS A 143 10.16 -5.51 1.14
N PRO A 144 10.53 -6.80 1.18
CA PRO A 144 9.57 -7.88 1.33
C PRO A 144 9.14 -8.06 2.78
N ASN A 145 7.86 -8.29 3.00
CA ASN A 145 7.40 -8.85 4.26
C ASN A 145 7.44 -10.39 4.18
N ASN A 146 8.32 -10.97 4.96
CA ASN A 146 8.51 -12.41 5.11
C ASN A 146 8.26 -12.79 6.57
N PRO A 147 7.03 -13.02 7.02
CA PRO A 147 6.73 -13.33 8.41
C PRO A 147 7.57 -14.50 8.92
N ARG A 148 8.16 -14.36 10.13
CA ARG A 148 9.06 -15.34 10.77
C ARG A 148 10.41 -15.56 10.07
N LYS A 149 10.79 -14.68 9.14
CA LYS A 149 12.11 -14.62 8.50
C LYS A 149 12.76 -13.28 8.79
N SER A 150 14.02 -13.11 8.36
CA SER A 150 14.74 -11.85 8.57
C SER A 150 14.02 -10.66 7.95
N LEU A 151 13.97 -9.54 8.68
CA LEU A 151 13.67 -8.23 8.10
C LEU A 151 14.86 -7.78 7.27
N LYS A 152 14.63 -7.47 6.01
CA LYS A 152 15.65 -7.14 5.04
C LYS A 152 15.10 -6.27 3.93
N TYR A 153 15.99 -5.61 3.21
CA TYR A 153 15.70 -4.90 1.97
C TYR A 153 16.77 -5.19 0.93
N TYR A 154 16.47 -4.88 -0.32
CA TYR A 154 17.40 -5.04 -1.44
C TYR A 154 17.57 -3.71 -2.14
N ARG A 155 18.80 -3.30 -2.29
CA ARG A 155 19.20 -2.14 -3.05
C ARG A 155 19.81 -2.57 -4.38
N PHE A 156 19.48 -1.83 -5.44
CA PHE A 156 20.09 -2.08 -6.75
C PHE A 156 21.43 -1.34 -6.83
N GLU A 157 22.53 -2.08 -6.86
CA GLU A 157 23.89 -1.53 -6.87
C GLU A 157 24.73 -2.26 -7.93
N ASN A 158 25.41 -1.49 -8.80
CA ASN A 158 26.34 -2.03 -9.82
C ASN A 158 25.69 -3.15 -10.69
N GLY A 159 24.42 -2.99 -11.07
CA GLY A 159 23.70 -3.93 -11.91
C GLY A 159 23.21 -5.19 -11.20
N LYS A 160 23.18 -5.21 -9.86
CA LYS A 160 22.73 -6.34 -9.04
C LYS A 160 21.94 -5.86 -7.82
N PHE A 161 21.02 -6.72 -7.37
CA PHE A 161 20.38 -6.52 -6.08
C PHE A 161 21.29 -7.03 -4.96
N LYS A 162 21.60 -6.13 -4.03
CA LYS A 162 22.35 -6.42 -2.82
C LYS A 162 21.43 -6.45 -1.62
N ARG A 163 21.46 -7.53 -0.87
CA ARG A 163 20.65 -7.73 0.33
C ARG A 163 21.29 -7.05 1.53
N TYR A 164 20.46 -6.32 2.29
CA TYR A 164 20.78 -5.76 3.59
C TYR A 164 19.83 -6.32 4.65
N THR A 165 20.35 -6.81 5.74
CA THR A 165 19.56 -7.39 6.83
C THR A 165 19.43 -6.35 7.95
N VAL A 166 18.20 -6.11 8.37
CA VAL A 166 17.82 -5.19 9.45
C VAL A 166 17.71 -5.93 10.77
N ALA A 167 17.00 -7.08 10.76
CA ALA A 167 16.78 -7.92 11.93
C ALA A 167 16.66 -9.40 11.54
N GLU A 168 16.86 -10.28 12.52
CA GLU A 168 16.81 -11.75 12.31
C GLU A 168 15.39 -12.26 12.06
N THR A 169 14.37 -11.51 12.48
CA THR A 169 12.96 -11.89 12.30
C THR A 169 12.09 -10.68 12.10
N GLN A 170 10.92 -10.87 11.50
CA GLN A 170 9.84 -9.89 11.38
C GLN A 170 8.48 -10.57 11.57
N GLY A 171 7.47 -9.78 11.92
CA GLY A 171 6.07 -10.21 11.98
C GLY A 171 5.34 -9.97 10.67
N HIS A 172 4.01 -10.13 10.69
CA HIS A 172 3.11 -9.77 9.61
C HIS A 172 2.73 -8.30 9.76
N GLY A 173 3.38 -7.43 9.01
CA GLY A 173 3.23 -5.98 9.03
C GLY A 173 4.58 -5.30 8.83
N LEU A 174 4.64 -4.31 7.95
CA LEU A 174 5.86 -3.60 7.59
C LEU A 174 5.54 -2.16 7.17
N GLY A 175 6.23 -1.21 7.77
CA GLY A 175 6.23 0.20 7.37
C GLY A 175 7.64 0.76 7.31
N CYS A 176 7.78 1.93 6.68
CA CYS A 176 9.05 2.65 6.61
C CYS A 176 8.77 4.16 6.66
N GLY A 177 9.56 4.88 7.45
CA GLY A 177 9.50 6.33 7.60
C GLY A 177 10.27 6.80 8.82
N ASP A 178 10.54 8.09 8.92
CA ASP A 178 11.30 8.71 10.01
C ASP A 178 10.47 8.79 11.29
N ILE A 179 10.63 7.81 12.18
CA ILE A 179 9.87 7.71 13.44
C ILE A 179 10.36 8.69 14.49
N ASN A 180 11.66 8.95 14.52
CA ASN A 180 12.27 9.73 15.62
C ASN A 180 12.55 11.19 15.25
N GLY A 181 12.34 11.59 13.99
CA GLY A 181 12.56 12.94 13.50
C GLY A 181 14.02 13.28 13.26
N ASP A 182 14.88 12.28 12.99
CA ASP A 182 16.31 12.47 12.78
C ASP A 182 16.70 12.57 11.29
N GLY A 183 15.72 12.49 10.39
CA GLY A 183 15.88 12.62 8.95
C GLY A 183 16.26 11.31 8.25
N ARG A 184 16.26 10.18 8.93
CA ARG A 184 16.49 8.84 8.35
C ARG A 184 15.21 8.02 8.42
N ASN A 185 14.98 7.19 7.41
CA ASN A 185 13.81 6.33 7.41
C ASN A 185 14.08 5.06 8.23
N ASP A 186 13.21 4.82 9.20
CA ASP A 186 13.18 3.66 10.09
C ASP A 186 12.23 2.59 9.56
N PHE A 187 12.42 1.35 9.97
CA PHE A 187 11.44 0.30 9.71
C PHE A 187 10.48 0.14 10.89
N VAL A 188 9.19 0.08 10.59
CA VAL A 188 8.14 -0.24 11.58
C VAL A 188 7.69 -1.68 11.37
N SER A 189 7.63 -2.45 12.46
CA SER A 189 7.14 -3.82 12.52
C SER A 189 5.93 -3.92 13.47
N VAL A 190 5.50 -5.13 13.77
CA VAL A 190 4.30 -5.40 14.59
C VAL A 190 4.52 -5.22 16.10
N ASP A 191 5.76 -5.29 16.55
CA ASP A 191 6.16 -5.31 17.96
C ASP A 191 7.16 -4.21 18.33
N GLY A 192 7.36 -3.24 17.43
CA GLY A 192 8.27 -2.14 17.62
C GLY A 192 8.81 -1.62 16.29
N TRP A 193 9.85 -0.83 16.37
CA TRP A 193 10.49 -0.22 15.21
C TRP A 193 12.01 -0.34 15.29
N TYR A 194 12.66 -0.21 14.15
CA TYR A 194 14.11 -0.33 14.00
C TYR A 194 14.65 1.00 13.51
N GLU A 195 15.39 1.70 14.39
CA GLU A 195 16.05 2.96 14.08
C GLU A 195 17.19 2.75 13.11
N ALA A 196 17.22 3.54 12.05
CA ALA A 196 18.23 3.47 11.01
C ALA A 196 19.60 3.98 11.53
N PRO A 197 20.70 3.25 11.28
CA PRO A 197 22.03 3.75 11.59
C PRO A 197 22.44 4.88 10.65
N GLN A 198 23.41 5.67 11.07
CA GLN A 198 23.98 6.75 10.23
C GLN A 198 24.62 6.23 8.93
N ASP A 199 25.20 5.04 8.96
CA ASP A 199 25.74 4.32 7.81
C ASP A 199 24.98 3.02 7.64
N LEU A 200 24.02 2.99 6.73
CA LEU A 200 23.15 1.84 6.44
C LEU A 200 23.93 0.60 5.94
N GLN A 201 25.15 0.79 5.42
CA GLN A 201 25.96 -0.32 4.91
C GLN A 201 26.76 -1.04 6.01
N LYS A 202 27.06 -0.35 7.12
CA LYS A 202 27.97 -0.85 8.18
C LYS A 202 27.37 -0.77 9.57
N GLY A 203 26.40 0.12 9.77
CA GLY A 203 25.77 0.33 11.06
C GLY A 203 24.82 -0.79 11.44
N LYS A 204 24.47 -0.83 12.72
CA LYS A 204 23.45 -1.74 13.22
C LYS A 204 22.17 -0.97 13.45
N TRP A 205 21.06 -1.51 13.00
CA TRP A 205 19.73 -1.04 13.33
C TRP A 205 19.46 -1.22 14.83
N ILE A 206 18.85 -0.23 15.46
CA ILE A 206 18.54 -0.27 16.90
C ILE A 206 17.07 -0.61 17.05
N TYR A 207 16.77 -1.71 17.74
CA TYR A 207 15.39 -2.13 17.97
C TYR A 207 14.80 -1.43 19.19
N HIS A 208 13.60 -0.85 19.01
CA HIS A 208 12.79 -0.19 20.02
C HIS A 208 11.48 -0.97 20.22
N PRO A 209 11.30 -1.72 21.31
CA PRO A 209 10.11 -2.53 21.57
C PRO A 209 8.98 -1.68 22.18
N ASP A 210 8.61 -0.59 21.51
CA ASP A 210 7.70 0.42 22.07
C ASP A 210 6.24 -0.04 22.09
N PHE A 211 5.88 -1.07 21.34
CA PHE A 211 4.50 -1.54 21.18
C PHE A 211 4.40 -3.00 20.76
N LYS A 212 3.15 -3.53 20.78
CA LYS A 212 2.80 -4.83 20.19
C LYS A 212 1.36 -4.75 19.66
N TRP A 213 1.20 -4.63 18.34
CA TRP A 213 -0.09 -4.31 17.73
C TRP A 213 -0.78 -5.46 17.01
N GLY A 214 -0.16 -6.65 16.90
CA GLY A 214 -0.75 -7.84 16.29
C GLY A 214 -0.30 -8.08 14.84
N GLU A 215 -1.14 -8.71 14.03
CA GLU A 215 -0.87 -9.00 12.61
C GLU A 215 -1.44 -7.87 11.76
N LEU A 216 -0.57 -6.99 11.30
CA LEU A 216 -0.93 -5.71 10.71
C LEU A 216 -0.93 -5.74 9.17
N SER A 217 -1.48 -4.70 8.58
CA SER A 217 -1.40 -4.40 7.15
C SER A 217 0.03 -4.25 6.65
N ILE A 218 0.21 -4.38 5.35
CA ILE A 218 1.43 -4.08 4.63
C ILE A 218 1.05 -3.20 3.42
N PRO A 219 1.34 -1.89 3.49
CA PRO A 219 2.20 -1.20 4.46
C PRO A 219 1.50 -0.87 5.79
N ILE A 220 2.31 -0.63 6.84
CA ILE A 220 1.97 0.28 7.94
C ILE A 220 2.32 1.68 7.43
N ILE A 221 1.37 2.61 7.44
CA ILE A 221 1.62 3.99 7.02
C ILE A 221 2.36 4.71 8.15
N VAL A 222 3.43 5.42 7.81
CA VAL A 222 4.18 6.31 8.71
C VAL A 222 4.00 7.73 8.19
N ALA A 223 3.31 8.59 8.95
CA ALA A 223 3.02 9.96 8.54
C ALA A 223 2.66 10.84 9.75
N ASP A 224 2.93 12.13 9.67
CA ASP A 224 2.37 13.12 10.59
C ASP A 224 0.90 13.36 10.23
N VAL A 225 -0.02 12.65 10.91
CA VAL A 225 -1.45 12.65 10.61
C VAL A 225 -2.12 13.91 11.14
N ASN A 226 -1.75 14.35 12.34
CA ASN A 226 -2.40 15.44 13.05
C ASN A 226 -1.71 16.81 12.87
N GLY A 227 -0.54 16.85 12.20
CA GLY A 227 0.22 18.07 11.94
C GLY A 227 1.01 18.56 13.16
N ASP A 228 1.37 17.67 14.10
CA ASP A 228 2.10 18.04 15.30
C ASP A 228 3.63 17.92 15.15
N GLY A 229 4.09 17.54 13.98
CA GLY A 229 5.50 17.41 13.62
C GLY A 229 6.13 16.08 14.05
N LYS A 230 5.32 15.08 14.47
CA LYS A 230 5.78 13.74 14.82
C LYS A 230 5.17 12.72 13.86
N ALA A 231 5.93 11.70 13.54
CA ALA A 231 5.42 10.62 12.71
C ALA A 231 4.52 9.69 13.52
N ASP A 232 3.27 9.57 13.09
CA ASP A 232 2.29 8.61 13.59
C ASP A 232 2.31 7.33 12.75
N CYS A 233 1.56 6.32 13.17
CA CYS A 233 1.34 5.11 12.38
C CYS A 233 -0.15 4.89 12.12
N ILE A 234 -0.51 4.50 10.89
CA ILE A 234 -1.84 3.95 10.59
C ILE A 234 -1.66 2.50 10.20
N ALA A 235 -2.42 1.62 10.85
CA ALA A 235 -2.35 0.19 10.58
C ALA A 235 -3.73 -0.47 10.64
N GLY A 236 -4.00 -1.35 9.69
CA GLY A 236 -5.17 -2.23 9.70
C GLY A 236 -4.83 -3.59 10.28
N GLN A 237 -5.81 -4.29 10.81
CA GLN A 237 -5.65 -5.71 11.14
C GLN A 237 -5.79 -6.53 9.86
N GLY A 238 -4.68 -7.11 9.41
CA GLY A 238 -4.63 -7.86 8.14
C GLY A 238 -5.51 -9.11 8.15
N HIS A 239 -5.65 -9.76 9.32
CA HIS A 239 -6.38 -11.01 9.53
C HIS A 239 -7.49 -10.91 10.58
N GLY A 240 -7.86 -9.71 10.99
CA GLY A 240 -8.85 -9.45 12.03
C GLY A 240 -9.64 -8.19 11.78
N TYR A 241 -10.44 -7.79 12.77
CA TYR A 241 -11.18 -6.53 12.74
C TYR A 241 -10.32 -5.36 13.23
N GLY A 242 -10.44 -4.23 12.57
CA GLY A 242 -9.92 -2.95 13.00
C GLY A 242 -8.98 -2.28 12.01
N LEU A 243 -9.11 -0.98 11.98
CA LEU A 243 -8.22 -0.02 11.35
C LEU A 243 -7.98 1.06 12.38
N ASP A 244 -6.73 1.30 12.71
CA ASP A 244 -6.36 2.16 13.82
C ASP A 244 -5.29 3.19 13.40
N TRP A 245 -5.35 4.35 14.03
CA TRP A 245 -4.29 5.35 14.06
C TRP A 245 -3.61 5.32 15.42
N TYR A 246 -2.30 5.23 15.41
CA TYR A 246 -1.45 5.25 16.60
C TYR A 246 -0.70 6.58 16.61
N GLU A 247 -1.23 7.52 17.42
CA GLU A 247 -0.65 8.84 17.64
C GLU A 247 0.64 8.72 18.46
N GLN A 248 1.74 9.27 17.94
CA GLN A 248 2.99 9.32 18.66
C GLN A 248 2.96 10.45 19.71
N VAL A 249 3.11 10.10 20.96
CA VAL A 249 3.21 11.05 22.08
C VAL A 249 4.62 11.00 22.67
N VAL A 250 5.30 12.15 22.69
CA VAL A 250 6.65 12.29 23.26
C VAL A 250 6.56 13.21 24.48
N ASP A 251 6.97 12.72 25.65
CA ASP A 251 6.96 13.50 26.88
C ASP A 251 8.16 14.46 27.01
N ASN A 252 8.19 15.27 28.07
CA ASN A 252 9.28 16.23 28.32
C ASN A 252 10.64 15.55 28.60
N GLN A 253 10.66 14.26 28.94
CA GLN A 253 11.86 13.45 29.13
C GLN A 253 12.28 12.73 27.85
N LYS A 254 11.59 12.99 26.72
CA LYS A 254 11.76 12.33 25.44
C LYS A 254 11.38 10.84 25.41
N ASN A 255 10.58 10.38 26.36
CA ASN A 255 10.01 9.04 26.28
C ASN A 255 8.87 9.04 25.25
N ARG A 256 8.89 8.05 24.37
CA ARG A 256 7.87 7.84 23.34
C ARG A 256 6.81 6.87 23.87
N SER A 257 5.56 7.17 23.54
CA SER A 257 4.41 6.29 23.74
C SER A 257 3.45 6.43 22.58
N TRP A 258 2.54 5.48 22.46
CA TRP A 258 1.62 5.41 21.32
C TRP A 258 0.19 5.36 21.83
N LYS A 259 -0.60 6.35 21.43
CA LYS A 259 -2.01 6.43 21.77
C LYS A 259 -2.86 5.91 20.62
N LYS A 260 -3.58 4.83 20.86
CA LYS A 260 -4.44 4.20 19.88
C LYS A 260 -5.76 4.95 19.72
N HIS A 261 -6.12 5.27 18.47
CA HIS A 261 -7.41 5.81 18.06
C HIS A 261 -8.04 4.87 17.01
N ALA A 262 -9.26 4.43 17.26
CA ALA A 262 -9.96 3.60 16.30
C ALA A 262 -10.44 4.45 15.12
N ILE A 263 -10.05 4.07 13.89
CA ILE A 263 -10.57 4.66 12.65
C ILE A 263 -11.82 3.89 12.21
N ASP A 264 -11.72 2.57 12.10
CA ASP A 264 -12.84 1.68 11.77
C ASP A 264 -12.72 0.34 12.50
N PRO A 265 -13.42 0.14 13.62
CA PRO A 265 -13.38 -1.10 14.37
C PRO A 265 -14.32 -2.19 13.82
N TYR A 266 -15.17 -1.88 12.83
CA TYR A 266 -16.29 -2.73 12.43
C TYR A 266 -16.02 -3.58 11.19
N ASN A 267 -15.04 -3.21 10.37
CA ASN A 267 -14.65 -3.97 9.20
C ASN A 267 -13.33 -4.71 9.46
N SER A 268 -13.14 -5.82 8.76
CA SER A 268 -11.99 -6.71 8.93
C SER A 268 -11.08 -6.71 7.71
N GLN A 269 -9.87 -7.28 7.89
CA GLN A 269 -8.93 -7.60 6.81
C GLN A 269 -8.50 -6.37 6.01
N TYR A 270 -8.20 -5.28 6.69
CA TYR A 270 -7.52 -4.12 6.14
C TYR A 270 -6.04 -4.46 5.88
N HIS A 271 -5.80 -5.18 4.78
CA HIS A 271 -4.47 -5.72 4.47
C HIS A 271 -3.61 -4.75 3.66
N GLU A 272 -4.24 -3.94 2.82
CA GLU A 272 -3.62 -2.99 1.90
C GLU A 272 -4.13 -1.58 2.15
N MET A 273 -3.23 -0.59 2.06
CA MET A 273 -3.60 0.82 2.16
C MET A 273 -2.64 1.74 1.42
N VAL A 274 -3.17 2.87 0.94
CA VAL A 274 -2.41 3.92 0.27
C VAL A 274 -2.72 5.25 0.95
N TRP A 275 -1.69 6.02 1.30
CA TRP A 275 -1.78 7.35 1.87
C TRP A 275 -1.41 8.37 0.79
N THR A 276 -2.39 9.10 0.28
CA THR A 276 -2.17 9.98 -0.88
C THR A 276 -3.22 11.08 -0.97
N ASP A 277 -2.86 12.24 -1.49
CA ASP A 277 -3.81 13.29 -1.85
C ASP A 277 -4.69 12.79 -3.02
N LEU A 278 -5.91 12.42 -2.72
CA LEU A 278 -6.85 11.79 -3.66
C LEU A 278 -7.76 12.83 -4.32
N ASP A 279 -8.01 13.96 -3.66
CA ASP A 279 -8.95 14.98 -4.12
C ASP A 279 -8.27 16.30 -4.57
N GLY A 280 -6.95 16.36 -4.49
CA GLY A 280 -6.13 17.49 -4.96
C GLY A 280 -6.18 18.71 -4.02
N ASP A 281 -6.52 18.51 -2.73
CA ASP A 281 -6.59 19.60 -1.75
C ASP A 281 -5.27 19.85 -1.00
N GLY A 282 -4.22 19.06 -1.30
CA GLY A 282 -2.90 19.12 -0.69
C GLY A 282 -2.78 18.34 0.60
N LYS A 283 -3.81 17.61 1.01
CA LYS A 283 -3.81 16.71 2.17
C LYS A 283 -4.02 15.28 1.70
N ASN A 284 -3.40 14.36 2.40
CA ASN A 284 -3.54 12.96 2.05
C ASN A 284 -4.81 12.36 2.66
N GLU A 285 -5.46 11.50 1.89
CA GLU A 285 -6.48 10.56 2.33
C GLU A 285 -5.89 9.16 2.47
N LEU A 286 -6.49 8.38 3.37
CA LEU A 286 -6.22 6.97 3.49
C LEU A 286 -7.18 6.19 2.60
N VAL A 287 -6.66 5.56 1.55
CA VAL A 287 -7.43 4.64 0.67
C VAL A 287 -7.17 3.21 1.13
N THR A 288 -8.22 2.47 1.45
CA THR A 288 -8.10 1.07 1.88
C THR A 288 -9.43 0.32 1.72
N GLY A 289 -9.41 -0.98 1.95
CA GLY A 289 -10.60 -1.80 1.88
C GLY A 289 -10.38 -3.19 2.45
N LYS A 290 -11.44 -3.98 2.40
CA LYS A 290 -11.42 -5.36 2.88
C LYS A 290 -10.79 -6.29 1.86
N ARG A 291 -9.76 -7.06 2.25
CA ARG A 291 -9.30 -8.23 1.50
C ARG A 291 -10.33 -9.36 1.64
N TRP A 292 -10.97 -9.74 0.53
CA TRP A 292 -12.04 -10.73 0.58
C TRP A 292 -11.49 -12.16 0.61
N ARG A 293 -12.03 -13.00 1.50
CA ARG A 293 -11.74 -14.44 1.62
C ARG A 293 -10.25 -14.74 1.77
N ALA A 294 -9.54 -13.95 2.57
CA ALA A 294 -8.20 -14.33 2.96
C ALA A 294 -8.22 -15.67 3.73
N HIS A 295 -7.14 -16.43 3.65
CA HIS A 295 -6.94 -17.74 4.28
C HIS A 295 -8.12 -18.70 4.09
N ASP A 296 -8.63 -18.82 2.84
CA ASP A 296 -9.75 -19.71 2.49
C ASP A 296 -11.00 -19.48 3.37
N SER A 297 -11.28 -18.22 3.72
CA SER A 297 -12.37 -17.77 4.58
C SER A 297 -12.24 -18.16 6.07
N ASN A 298 -11.03 -18.42 6.56
CA ASN A 298 -10.83 -18.76 7.97
C ASN A 298 -10.59 -17.53 8.87
N ASP A 299 -10.28 -16.38 8.30
CA ASP A 299 -10.04 -15.16 9.07
C ASP A 299 -11.35 -14.58 9.63
N ALA A 300 -11.21 -13.85 10.73
CA ALA A 300 -12.35 -13.15 11.33
C ALA A 300 -12.99 -12.18 10.34
N GLY A 301 -14.30 -12.29 10.15
CA GLY A 301 -15.05 -11.45 9.21
C GLY A 301 -14.82 -11.76 7.72
N ALA A 302 -14.15 -12.86 7.37
CA ALA A 302 -13.81 -13.19 5.97
C ALA A 302 -15.02 -13.20 5.02
N ASN A 303 -16.21 -13.54 5.54
CA ASN A 303 -17.44 -13.63 4.77
C ASN A 303 -18.37 -12.41 4.93
N ASP A 304 -17.93 -11.37 5.64
CA ASP A 304 -18.68 -10.12 5.76
C ASP A 304 -18.69 -9.38 4.41
N ASN A 305 -19.57 -8.37 4.31
CA ASN A 305 -19.65 -7.54 3.13
C ASN A 305 -18.29 -6.96 2.73
N ILE A 306 -18.06 -6.87 1.44
CA ILE A 306 -16.83 -6.38 0.83
C ILE A 306 -16.91 -4.85 0.75
N GLY A 307 -15.79 -4.16 1.00
CA GLY A 307 -15.79 -2.71 0.92
C GLY A 307 -14.45 -2.12 0.49
N LEU A 308 -14.54 -1.01 -0.22
CA LEU A 308 -13.47 -0.12 -0.59
C LEU A 308 -13.83 1.27 -0.09
N TYR A 309 -12.91 1.92 0.59
CA TYR A 309 -13.16 3.18 1.29
C TYR A 309 -12.00 4.15 1.08
N TYR A 310 -12.28 5.45 1.30
CA TYR A 310 -11.25 6.39 1.69
C TYR A 310 -11.64 7.10 2.98
N PHE A 311 -10.63 7.57 3.72
CA PHE A 311 -10.83 8.26 4.99
C PHE A 311 -10.11 9.60 4.94
N LYS A 312 -10.83 10.67 5.32
CA LYS A 312 -10.29 12.03 5.41
C LYS A 312 -10.04 12.41 6.86
N TRP A 313 -8.88 12.97 7.12
CA TRP A 313 -8.62 13.61 8.41
C TRP A 313 -9.31 14.98 8.46
N ASN A 314 -10.17 15.21 9.46
CA ASN A 314 -10.91 16.45 9.60
C ASN A 314 -10.32 17.41 10.65
N GLY A 315 -9.18 17.07 11.25
CA GLY A 315 -8.52 17.81 12.34
C GLY A 315 -8.76 17.23 13.73
N ASP A 316 -9.65 16.23 13.85
CA ASP A 316 -9.99 15.57 15.14
C ASP A 316 -10.10 14.05 14.96
N SER A 317 -10.66 13.60 13.86
CA SER A 317 -10.92 12.18 13.59
C SER A 317 -10.92 11.91 12.08
N PHE A 318 -10.88 10.64 11.73
CA PHE A 318 -11.05 10.20 10.35
C PHE A 318 -12.53 10.08 9.99
N VAL A 319 -12.93 10.71 8.89
CA VAL A 319 -14.27 10.60 8.30
C VAL A 319 -14.22 9.56 7.18
N LYS A 320 -15.02 8.49 7.33
CA LYS A 320 -15.12 7.40 6.36
C LYS A 320 -16.02 7.77 5.19
N GLU A 321 -15.53 7.59 3.98
CA GLU A 321 -16.27 7.71 2.73
C GLU A 321 -16.29 6.38 1.99
N ILE A 322 -17.47 5.98 1.53
CA ILE A 322 -17.66 4.67 0.88
C ILE A 322 -17.50 4.82 -0.62
N ILE A 323 -16.54 4.10 -1.20
CA ILE A 323 -16.35 4.00 -2.66
C ILE A 323 -17.20 2.85 -3.20
N SER A 324 -17.16 1.69 -2.51
CA SER A 324 -17.93 0.49 -2.85
C SER A 324 -18.22 -0.31 -1.59
N TYR A 325 -19.42 -0.88 -1.48
CA TYR A 325 -19.77 -1.73 -0.34
C TYR A 325 -20.93 -2.68 -0.70
N GLY A 326 -20.84 -3.92 -0.29
CA GLY A 326 -21.92 -4.89 -0.45
C GLY A 326 -21.44 -6.34 -0.39
N ALA A 327 -22.36 -7.25 -0.62
CA ALA A 327 -22.06 -8.67 -0.76
C ALA A 327 -21.20 -8.92 -2.02
N PHE A 328 -20.65 -10.13 -2.14
CA PHE A 328 -19.93 -10.54 -3.36
C PHE A 328 -20.78 -10.31 -4.62
N GLY A 329 -20.17 -9.70 -5.63
CA GLY A 329 -20.85 -9.30 -6.87
C GLY A 329 -21.57 -7.95 -6.81
N VAL A 330 -21.63 -7.31 -5.64
CA VAL A 330 -22.16 -5.95 -5.43
C VAL A 330 -21.08 -5.01 -4.96
N GLY A 331 -20.44 -5.35 -3.83
CA GLY A 331 -19.28 -4.62 -3.32
C GLY A 331 -18.00 -5.05 -4.01
N LYS A 332 -16.97 -4.18 -3.94
CA LYS A 332 -15.60 -4.45 -4.36
C LYS A 332 -14.67 -4.17 -3.18
N GLY A 333 -13.77 -5.10 -2.91
CA GLY A 333 -12.72 -4.96 -1.91
C GLY A 333 -11.34 -4.78 -2.51
N THR A 334 -10.33 -4.98 -1.69
CA THR A 334 -8.92 -4.97 -2.09
C THR A 334 -8.36 -6.40 -2.17
N GLY A 335 -7.17 -6.55 -2.74
CA GLY A 335 -6.30 -7.70 -2.55
C GLY A 335 -5.17 -7.37 -1.58
N VAL A 336 -3.96 -7.79 -1.92
CA VAL A 336 -2.74 -7.53 -1.15
C VAL A 336 -1.96 -6.32 -1.66
N GLN A 337 -2.28 -5.84 -2.88
CA GLN A 337 -1.71 -4.62 -3.44
C GLN A 337 -2.69 -3.95 -4.40
N MET A 338 -2.92 -2.65 -4.21
CA MET A 338 -3.64 -1.77 -5.11
C MET A 338 -2.73 -0.68 -5.65
N SER A 339 -3.20 0.07 -6.64
CA SER A 339 -2.52 1.24 -7.17
C SER A 339 -3.46 2.44 -7.21
N VAL A 340 -2.91 3.62 -6.94
CA VAL A 340 -3.62 4.90 -7.05
C VAL A 340 -2.80 5.81 -7.96
N ALA A 341 -3.33 6.14 -9.14
CA ALA A 341 -2.61 6.88 -10.17
C ALA A 341 -3.56 7.71 -11.03
N ASP A 342 -3.07 8.78 -11.63
CA ASP A 342 -3.80 9.56 -12.63
C ASP A 342 -3.72 8.86 -13.99
N LEU A 343 -4.64 7.91 -14.25
CA LEU A 343 -4.66 7.11 -15.48
C LEU A 343 -5.03 7.92 -16.72
N ARG A 344 -5.63 9.10 -16.54
CA ARG A 344 -6.16 9.94 -17.61
C ARG A 344 -5.35 11.21 -17.87
N GLY A 345 -4.32 11.47 -17.04
CA GLY A 345 -3.52 12.71 -17.12
C GLY A 345 -4.34 13.97 -16.86
N ASN A 346 -5.38 13.89 -16.04
CA ASN A 346 -6.32 14.99 -15.77
C ASN A 346 -6.15 15.61 -14.37
N GLY A 347 -5.12 15.22 -13.64
CA GLY A 347 -4.82 15.68 -12.29
C GLY A 347 -5.63 15.01 -11.18
N ARG A 348 -6.46 14.01 -11.50
CA ARG A 348 -7.26 13.24 -10.53
C ARG A 348 -6.74 11.82 -10.45
N LYS A 349 -6.49 11.34 -9.26
CA LYS A 349 -6.03 9.97 -9.05
C LYS A 349 -7.20 9.00 -9.07
N ASP A 350 -7.14 8.05 -9.98
CA ASP A 350 -8.04 6.91 -10.08
C ASP A 350 -7.52 5.78 -9.16
N ILE A 351 -8.40 4.88 -8.72
CA ILE A 351 -8.04 3.75 -7.86
C ILE A 351 -8.14 2.47 -8.66
N VAL A 352 -7.08 1.68 -8.70
CA VAL A 352 -7.03 0.39 -9.36
C VAL A 352 -6.88 -0.71 -8.32
N VAL A 353 -7.85 -1.62 -8.28
CA VAL A 353 -7.87 -2.71 -7.31
C VAL A 353 -8.02 -4.07 -7.97
N ALA A 354 -7.16 -4.99 -7.59
CA ALA A 354 -7.26 -6.40 -7.91
C ALA A 354 -7.66 -7.18 -6.64
N GLY A 355 -8.38 -8.25 -6.79
CA GLY A 355 -8.79 -9.12 -5.69
C GLY A 355 -9.47 -10.37 -6.22
N LYS A 356 -9.83 -11.30 -5.35
CA LYS A 356 -10.54 -12.53 -5.72
C LYS A 356 -11.91 -12.27 -6.37
N ASP A 357 -12.37 -11.04 -6.33
CA ASP A 357 -13.59 -10.51 -6.95
C ASP A 357 -13.32 -9.75 -8.28
N GLY A 358 -12.11 -9.88 -8.84
CA GLY A 358 -11.71 -9.33 -10.14
C GLY A 358 -10.85 -8.07 -10.07
N LEU A 359 -10.47 -7.58 -11.25
CA LEU A 359 -9.71 -6.33 -11.46
C LEU A 359 -10.66 -5.20 -11.86
N TYR A 360 -10.57 -4.08 -11.14
CA TYR A 360 -11.44 -2.92 -11.35
C TYR A 360 -10.63 -1.62 -11.35
N ILE A 361 -11.14 -0.64 -12.11
CA ILE A 361 -10.78 0.77 -11.98
C ILE A 361 -11.96 1.50 -11.36
N PHE A 362 -11.70 2.33 -10.36
CA PHE A 362 -12.63 3.33 -9.86
C PHE A 362 -12.17 4.69 -10.34
N TRP A 363 -12.84 5.18 -11.38
CA TRP A 363 -12.54 6.46 -12.00
C TRP A 363 -12.96 7.61 -11.09
N ASN A 364 -12.03 8.46 -10.73
CA ASN A 364 -12.29 9.66 -9.93
C ASN A 364 -12.95 10.74 -10.80
N GLU A 365 -14.26 10.90 -10.66
CA GLU A 365 -15.03 11.91 -11.41
C GLU A 365 -15.05 13.29 -10.72
N GLY A 366 -14.33 13.44 -9.60
CA GLY A 366 -14.27 14.67 -8.80
C GLY A 366 -15.42 14.80 -7.80
N LYS A 367 -15.51 15.98 -7.18
CA LYS A 367 -16.51 16.35 -6.16
C LYS A 367 -17.82 16.80 -6.78
#